data_e31e7982f277f03df44d54ba2d1fef3e
#
_entry.id   e31e7982f277f03df44d54ba2d1fef3e
#
_cell.length_a   1.000
_cell.length_b   1.000
_cell.length_c   1.000
_cell.angle_alpha   90.00
_cell.angle_beta   90.00
_cell.angle_gamma   90.00
#
_symmetry.space_group_name_H-M   'P 1'
#
loop_
_entity.id
_entity.type
_entity.pdbx_description
1 polymer ?
#
loop_
_entity_poly.entity_id
_entity_poly.type
_entity_poly.pdbx_seq_one_letter_code
_entity_poly.pdbx_strand_id
1 'polypeptide(L)'
;AGGVLVRAGHTEAAVDLARMAGREAAGVLVEIMHDDGSMARRPQLEVFAARHGLLIGTIADLIRHRLATEHTVRRVHDHAVETAQGPFRLAAYRDDIDGALHFALVRGDPSGDEPVLVRVHVANVLSDALQLLRADIGVPVGAALAQVAAAGRGIVVVVNEPAGAEVLLARLRE
;
A
#
# COMPACT_ATOMS: atom_id res chain seq x y z
N ALA A 1 -11.82 6.04 6.33
CA ALA A 1 -10.90 7.03 6.84
C ALA A 1 -9.61 6.34 7.30
N GLY A 2 -8.55 6.39 6.52
CA GLY A 2 -7.31 5.61 6.74
C GLY A 2 -6.43 6.10 7.90
N GLY A 3 -6.76 7.23 8.56
CA GLY A 3 -5.98 7.73 9.70
C GLY A 3 -4.51 7.99 9.34
N VAL A 4 -3.57 7.56 10.18
CA VAL A 4 -2.13 7.74 9.93
C VAL A 4 -1.62 7.03 8.67
N LEU A 5 -2.36 6.07 8.12
CA LEU A 5 -1.99 5.40 6.87
C LEU A 5 -2.24 6.28 5.63
N VAL A 6 -3.11 7.30 5.75
CA VAL A 6 -3.33 8.30 4.68
C VAL A 6 -2.49 9.54 4.92
N ARG A 7 -2.45 10.01 6.16
CA ARG A 7 -1.71 11.21 6.55
C ARG A 7 -0.97 10.97 7.87
N ALA A 8 0.35 11.00 7.82
CA ALA A 8 1.21 10.80 8.98
C ALA A 8 1.20 12.04 9.91
N GLY A 9 0.03 12.33 10.51
CA GLY A 9 -0.22 13.48 11.38
C GLY A 9 -0.60 13.08 12.81
N HIS A 10 -0.35 13.96 13.77
CA HIS A 10 -0.69 13.73 15.17
C HIS A 10 -2.21 13.75 15.41
N THR A 11 -2.96 14.49 14.61
CA THR A 11 -4.43 14.49 14.64
C THR A 11 -4.99 13.11 14.29
N GLU A 12 -4.50 12.54 13.19
CA GLU A 12 -4.86 11.20 12.74
C GLU A 12 -4.43 10.15 13.77
N ALA A 13 -3.24 10.31 14.36
CA ALA A 13 -2.73 9.42 15.40
C ALA A 13 -3.61 9.39 16.65
N ALA A 14 -4.13 10.54 17.11
CA ALA A 14 -5.01 10.62 18.26
C ALA A 14 -6.31 9.85 18.03
N VAL A 15 -6.92 10.01 16.86
CA VAL A 15 -8.14 9.29 16.46
C VAL A 15 -7.88 7.78 16.33
N ASP A 16 -6.76 7.40 15.74
CA ASP A 16 -6.40 5.99 15.57
C ASP A 16 -6.13 5.31 16.90
N LEU A 17 -5.39 5.95 17.81
CA LEU A 17 -5.13 5.43 19.16
C LEU A 17 -6.42 5.26 19.96
N ALA A 18 -7.35 6.22 19.88
CA ALA A 18 -8.65 6.10 20.53
C ALA A 18 -9.43 4.89 19.99
N ARG A 19 -9.48 4.72 18.66
CA ARG A 19 -10.15 3.59 18.01
C ARG A 19 -9.50 2.26 18.38
N MET A 20 -8.18 2.16 18.33
CA MET A 20 -7.43 0.96 18.70
C MET A 20 -7.62 0.57 20.16
N ALA A 21 -7.83 1.54 21.04
CA ALA A 21 -8.19 1.33 22.44
C ALA A 21 -9.68 0.94 22.64
N GLY A 22 -10.46 0.72 21.58
CA GLY A 22 -11.88 0.40 21.65
C GLY A 22 -12.75 1.56 22.15
N ARG A 23 -12.27 2.80 21.97
CA ARG A 23 -12.98 4.03 22.35
C ARG A 23 -13.59 4.68 21.14
N GLU A 24 -14.42 5.72 21.38
CA GLU A 24 -14.92 6.58 20.33
C GLU A 24 -13.74 7.24 19.60
N ALA A 25 -13.88 7.37 18.27
CA ALA A 25 -12.82 7.87 17.39
C ALA A 25 -12.62 9.39 17.53
N ALA A 26 -12.32 9.85 18.73
CA ALA A 26 -12.07 11.24 19.09
C ALA A 26 -10.93 11.33 20.10
N GLY A 27 -10.11 12.38 20.01
CA GLY A 27 -9.00 12.62 20.92
C GLY A 27 -8.73 14.11 21.10
N VAL A 28 -8.30 14.50 22.30
CA VAL A 28 -7.81 15.86 22.60
C VAL A 28 -6.33 15.91 22.31
N LEU A 29 -5.88 16.94 21.62
CA LEU A 29 -4.48 17.21 21.32
C LEU A 29 -4.03 18.47 22.04
N VAL A 30 -2.84 18.42 22.59
CA VAL A 30 -2.14 19.59 23.12
C VAL A 30 -0.69 19.53 22.70
N GLU A 31 -0.09 20.69 22.46
CA GLU A 31 1.33 20.82 22.18
C GLU A 31 2.07 21.19 23.46
N ILE A 32 3.20 20.52 23.73
CA ILE A 32 4.02 20.78 24.90
C ILE A 32 5.02 21.85 24.54
N MET A 33 4.93 22.98 25.24
CA MET A 33 5.79 24.14 25.08
C MET A 33 6.66 24.35 26.33
N HIS A 34 7.76 25.05 26.15
CA HIS A 34 8.56 25.60 27.24
C HIS A 34 7.91 26.84 27.83
N ASP A 35 8.39 27.26 29.01
CA ASP A 35 7.92 28.48 29.71
C ASP A 35 8.15 29.75 28.89
N ASP A 36 9.13 29.73 27.97
CA ASP A 36 9.43 30.83 27.05
C ASP A 36 8.54 30.84 25.79
N GLY A 37 7.60 29.90 25.68
CA GLY A 37 6.70 29.76 24.56
C GLY A 37 7.27 29.01 23.35
N SER A 38 8.50 28.55 23.39
CA SER A 38 9.06 27.69 22.33
C SER A 38 8.56 26.25 22.41
N MET A 39 8.55 25.56 21.27
CA MET A 39 8.06 24.17 21.19
C MET A 39 9.07 23.20 21.78
N ALA A 40 8.64 22.35 22.71
CA ALA A 40 9.45 21.27 23.23
C ALA A 40 9.79 20.26 22.11
N ARG A 41 11.05 19.85 22.07
CA ARG A 41 11.57 18.88 21.11
C ARG A 41 11.88 17.57 21.81
N ARG A 42 12.28 16.55 21.07
CA ARG A 42 12.44 15.18 21.57
C ARG A 42 13.24 15.07 22.88
N PRO A 43 14.40 15.70 23.03
CA PRO A 43 15.17 15.59 24.28
C PRO A 43 14.41 16.11 25.52
N GLN A 44 13.68 17.22 25.35
CA GLN A 44 12.86 17.81 26.42
C GLN A 44 11.60 16.98 26.68
N LEU A 45 10.98 16.44 25.64
CA LEU A 45 9.80 15.57 25.76
C LEU A 45 10.13 14.27 26.49
N GLU A 46 11.32 13.71 26.32
CA GLU A 46 11.77 12.53 27.06
C GLU A 46 11.88 12.80 28.57
N VAL A 47 12.44 13.95 28.93
CA VAL A 47 12.50 14.39 30.33
C VAL A 47 11.12 14.66 30.90
N PHE A 48 10.27 15.34 30.15
CA PHE A 48 8.88 15.61 30.54
C PHE A 48 8.08 14.32 30.75
N ALA A 49 8.17 13.40 29.80
CA ALA A 49 7.47 12.11 29.89
C ALA A 49 7.93 11.30 31.11
N ALA A 50 9.25 11.21 31.36
CA ALA A 50 9.79 10.54 32.53
C ALA A 50 9.28 11.17 33.84
N ARG A 51 9.24 12.50 33.91
CA ARG A 51 8.77 13.26 35.09
C ARG A 51 7.29 13.01 35.38
N HIS A 52 6.47 12.83 34.34
CA HIS A 52 5.01 12.72 34.47
C HIS A 52 4.49 11.29 34.28
N GLY A 53 5.38 10.29 34.13
CA GLY A 53 5.00 8.89 33.91
C GLY A 53 4.26 8.67 32.60
N LEU A 54 4.57 9.43 31.55
CA LEU A 54 3.95 9.36 30.23
C LEU A 54 4.73 8.46 29.28
N LEU A 55 4.00 7.82 28.36
CA LEU A 55 4.61 7.06 27.26
C LEU A 55 4.88 7.97 26.08
N ILE A 56 5.97 7.70 25.36
CA ILE A 56 6.28 8.34 24.09
C ILE A 56 6.16 7.30 22.99
N GLY A 57 5.34 7.59 21.98
CA GLY A 57 5.26 6.85 20.73
C GLY A 57 5.64 7.74 19.55
N THR A 58 5.96 7.14 18.42
CA THR A 58 6.13 7.84 17.15
C THR A 58 5.02 7.49 16.16
N ILE A 59 4.68 8.42 15.27
CA ILE A 59 3.70 8.15 14.21
C ILE A 59 4.22 7.04 13.30
N ALA A 60 5.54 6.95 13.07
CA ALA A 60 6.15 5.89 12.30
C ALA A 60 5.94 4.50 12.93
N ASP A 61 6.03 4.39 14.26
CA ASP A 61 5.75 3.13 14.97
C ASP A 61 4.26 2.77 14.91
N LEU A 62 3.38 3.75 15.02
CA LEU A 62 1.94 3.53 14.88
C LEU A 62 1.57 3.06 13.46
N ILE A 63 2.13 3.67 12.43
CA ILE A 63 1.96 3.22 11.03
C ILE A 63 2.44 1.78 10.88
N ARG A 64 3.64 1.47 11.37
CA ARG A 64 4.21 0.11 11.30
C ARG A 64 3.34 -0.91 12.03
N HIS A 65 2.84 -0.56 13.20
CA HIS A 65 1.93 -1.42 13.96
C HIS A 65 0.63 -1.69 13.20
N ARG A 66 -0.01 -0.65 12.66
CA ARG A 66 -1.25 -0.79 11.89
C ARG A 66 -1.05 -1.63 10.64
N LEU A 67 0.03 -1.40 9.87
CA LEU A 67 0.35 -2.22 8.69
C LEU A 67 0.61 -3.69 9.03
N ALA A 68 1.13 -3.99 10.23
CA ALA A 68 1.38 -5.36 10.67
C ALA A 68 0.12 -6.07 11.21
N THR A 69 -0.86 -5.32 11.72
CA THR A 69 -2.03 -5.89 12.44
C THR A 69 -3.35 -5.73 11.69
N GLU A 70 -3.43 -4.82 10.72
CA GLU A 70 -4.64 -4.57 9.95
C GLU A 70 -4.51 -5.11 8.53
N HIS A 71 -5.58 -5.71 8.03
CA HIS A 71 -5.71 -6.11 6.63
C HIS A 71 -6.49 -5.03 5.89
N THR A 72 -5.77 -4.13 5.21
CA THR A 72 -6.37 -3.01 4.47
C THR A 72 -6.84 -3.40 3.08
N VAL A 73 -6.41 -4.57 2.59
CA VAL A 73 -6.73 -5.06 1.25
C VAL A 73 -7.66 -6.26 1.36
N ARG A 74 -8.84 -6.19 0.73
CA ARG A 74 -9.83 -7.28 0.73
C ARG A 74 -10.21 -7.69 -0.67
N ARG A 75 -10.37 -9.01 -0.88
CA ARG A 75 -10.86 -9.55 -2.13
C ARG A 75 -12.34 -9.18 -2.32
N VAL A 76 -12.66 -8.53 -3.44
CA VAL A 76 -14.00 -8.06 -3.76
C VAL A 76 -14.63 -8.78 -4.94
N HIS A 77 -13.82 -9.45 -5.78
CA HIS A 77 -14.31 -10.18 -6.94
C HIS A 77 -13.36 -11.32 -7.32
N ASP A 78 -13.90 -12.38 -7.95
CA ASP A 78 -13.13 -13.55 -8.34
C ASP A 78 -13.92 -14.32 -9.42
N HIS A 79 -13.34 -14.49 -10.61
CA HIS A 79 -13.96 -15.24 -11.72
C HIS A 79 -12.94 -15.67 -12.78
N ALA A 80 -13.32 -16.60 -13.63
CA ALA A 80 -12.53 -16.99 -14.80
C ALA A 80 -12.62 -15.92 -15.90
N VAL A 81 -11.49 -15.62 -16.53
CA VAL A 81 -11.38 -14.67 -17.65
C VAL A 81 -10.57 -15.27 -18.77
N GLU A 82 -10.89 -14.90 -20.00
CA GLU A 82 -10.04 -15.15 -21.16
C GLU A 82 -9.15 -13.93 -21.41
N THR A 83 -7.86 -14.18 -21.63
CA THR A 83 -6.87 -13.17 -21.99
C THR A 83 -6.25 -13.51 -23.35
N ALA A 84 -5.47 -12.62 -23.93
CA ALA A 84 -4.69 -12.92 -25.13
C ALA A 84 -3.68 -14.08 -24.92
N GLN A 85 -3.40 -14.45 -23.67
CA GLN A 85 -2.51 -15.55 -23.28
C GLN A 85 -3.29 -16.79 -22.80
N GLY A 86 -4.59 -16.86 -23.10
CA GLY A 86 -5.51 -17.92 -22.71
C GLY A 86 -6.20 -17.68 -21.36
N PRO A 87 -6.81 -18.71 -20.77
CA PRO A 87 -7.62 -18.59 -19.57
C PRO A 87 -6.80 -18.33 -18.31
N PHE A 88 -7.29 -17.40 -17.50
CA PHE A 88 -6.81 -17.11 -16.14
C PHE A 88 -8.00 -16.99 -15.18
N ARG A 89 -7.75 -17.12 -13.89
CA ARG A 89 -8.66 -16.71 -12.84
C ARG A 89 -8.28 -15.33 -12.38
N LEU A 90 -9.17 -14.35 -12.51
CA LEU A 90 -8.97 -12.97 -12.06
C LEU A 90 -9.58 -12.80 -10.68
N ALA A 91 -8.77 -12.42 -9.70
CA ALA A 91 -9.21 -11.92 -8.41
C ALA A 91 -8.96 -10.41 -8.32
N ALA A 92 -9.99 -9.65 -7.96
CA ALA A 92 -9.89 -8.22 -7.71
C ALA A 92 -9.87 -7.93 -6.21
N TYR A 93 -8.98 -7.06 -5.81
CA TYR A 93 -8.77 -6.62 -4.44
C TYR A 93 -8.96 -5.13 -4.33
N ARG A 94 -9.68 -4.69 -3.30
CA ARG A 94 -9.83 -3.27 -2.98
C ARG A 94 -8.98 -2.93 -1.78
N ASP A 95 -8.19 -1.86 -1.89
CA ASP A 95 -7.56 -1.22 -0.74
C ASP A 95 -8.60 -0.31 -0.07
N ASP A 96 -8.83 -0.52 1.22
CA ASP A 96 -9.78 0.26 2.02
C ASP A 96 -9.17 1.62 2.47
N ILE A 97 -7.89 1.89 2.21
CA ILE A 97 -7.21 3.15 2.52
C ILE A 97 -7.52 4.20 1.46
N ASP A 98 -7.26 3.89 0.19
CA ASP A 98 -7.39 4.82 -0.95
C ASP A 98 -8.52 4.44 -1.93
N GLY A 99 -9.12 3.26 -1.75
CA GLY A 99 -10.16 2.72 -2.61
C GLY A 99 -9.64 2.11 -3.91
N ALA A 100 -8.32 2.01 -4.11
CA ALA A 100 -7.73 1.45 -5.31
C ALA A 100 -8.11 -0.01 -5.52
N LEU A 101 -8.19 -0.43 -6.78
CA LEU A 101 -8.40 -1.81 -7.15
C LEU A 101 -7.10 -2.41 -7.68
N HIS A 102 -6.66 -3.48 -7.07
CA HIS A 102 -5.55 -4.29 -7.51
C HIS A 102 -6.05 -5.64 -8.03
N PHE A 103 -5.26 -6.32 -8.85
CA PHE A 103 -5.68 -7.57 -9.47
C PHE A 103 -4.63 -8.66 -9.32
N ALA A 104 -5.09 -9.91 -9.21
CA ALA A 104 -4.26 -11.08 -9.34
C ALA A 104 -4.82 -11.97 -10.45
N LEU A 105 -3.99 -12.27 -11.45
CA LEU A 105 -4.30 -13.22 -12.50
C LEU A 105 -3.57 -14.52 -12.19
N VAL A 106 -4.33 -15.59 -11.98
CA VAL A 106 -3.84 -16.89 -11.54
C VAL A 106 -4.01 -17.91 -12.65
N ARG A 107 -2.94 -18.62 -12.99
CA ARG A 107 -2.94 -19.76 -13.91
C ARG A 107 -2.66 -21.03 -13.14
N GLY A 108 -3.44 -22.08 -13.42
CA GLY A 108 -3.32 -23.36 -12.70
C GLY A 108 -3.63 -23.24 -11.20
N ASP A 109 -3.21 -24.24 -10.44
CA ASP A 109 -3.35 -24.26 -8.98
C ASP A 109 -2.03 -23.84 -8.33
N PRO A 110 -1.96 -22.67 -7.66
CA PRO A 110 -0.74 -22.19 -7.02
C PRO A 110 -0.50 -22.82 -5.64
N SER A 111 -1.42 -23.66 -5.15
CA SER A 111 -1.25 -24.33 -3.85
C SER A 111 -0.20 -25.44 -3.90
N GLY A 112 0.30 -25.86 -2.73
CA GLY A 112 1.30 -26.90 -2.58
C GLY A 112 2.69 -26.36 -2.27
N ASP A 113 3.66 -27.30 -2.07
CA ASP A 113 5.01 -27.00 -1.58
C ASP A 113 6.00 -26.62 -2.70
N GLU A 114 5.63 -26.81 -3.96
CA GLU A 114 6.53 -26.50 -5.08
C GLU A 114 6.55 -25.00 -5.39
N PRO A 115 7.71 -24.45 -5.76
CA PRO A 115 7.83 -23.04 -6.14
C PRO A 115 6.88 -22.66 -7.26
N VAL A 116 6.25 -21.49 -7.11
CA VAL A 116 5.29 -20.91 -8.07
C VAL A 116 5.88 -19.66 -8.69
N LEU A 117 5.76 -19.53 -10.00
CA LEU A 117 6.15 -18.28 -10.69
C LEU A 117 5.22 -17.15 -10.29
N VAL A 118 5.77 -16.10 -9.66
CA VAL A 118 5.03 -14.91 -9.25
C VAL A 118 5.67 -13.67 -9.83
N ARG A 119 4.88 -12.82 -10.45
CA ARG A 119 5.28 -11.48 -10.88
C ARG A 119 4.41 -10.44 -10.20
N VAL A 120 5.03 -9.49 -9.49
CA VAL A 120 4.39 -8.25 -9.07
C VAL A 120 4.68 -7.20 -10.13
N HIS A 121 3.64 -6.60 -10.68
CA HIS A 121 3.67 -5.62 -11.75
C HIS A 121 2.92 -4.37 -11.30
N VAL A 122 3.58 -3.22 -11.32
CA VAL A 122 2.92 -1.93 -11.13
C VAL A 122 2.38 -1.49 -12.48
N ALA A 123 1.06 -1.27 -12.57
CA ALA A 123 0.39 -0.87 -13.81
C ALA A 123 1.00 0.41 -14.39
N ASN A 124 1.38 0.37 -15.66
CA ASN A 124 2.03 1.47 -16.33
C ASN A 124 1.45 1.63 -17.74
N VAL A 125 0.74 2.72 -17.97
CA VAL A 125 0.09 2.99 -19.27
C VAL A 125 1.10 3.01 -20.43
N LEU A 126 2.34 3.43 -20.20
CA LEU A 126 3.36 3.53 -21.26
C LEU A 126 3.82 2.15 -21.74
N SER A 127 4.04 1.20 -20.80
CA SER A 127 4.42 -0.17 -21.16
C SER A 127 3.22 -1.04 -21.52
N ASP A 128 2.11 -0.94 -20.75
CA ASP A 128 1.02 -1.90 -20.84
C ASP A 128 0.02 -1.58 -21.95
N ALA A 129 -0.34 -0.30 -22.11
CA ALA A 129 -1.30 0.14 -23.12
C ALA A 129 -0.61 0.65 -24.41
N LEU A 130 0.44 1.46 -24.28
CA LEU A 130 1.14 2.04 -25.42
C LEU A 130 2.28 1.13 -25.93
N GLN A 131 2.65 0.12 -25.19
CA GLN A 131 3.68 -0.87 -25.52
C GLN A 131 5.04 -0.25 -25.89
N LEU A 132 5.40 0.84 -25.22
CA LEU A 132 6.71 1.47 -25.46
C LEU A 132 7.83 0.53 -25.01
N LEU A 133 8.84 0.37 -25.90
CA LEU A 133 10.00 -0.48 -25.64
C LEU A 133 11.17 0.36 -25.13
N ARG A 134 11.16 0.66 -23.83
CA ARG A 134 12.20 1.40 -23.13
C ARG A 134 12.59 0.66 -21.86
N ALA A 135 13.89 0.59 -21.56
CA ALA A 135 14.41 -0.16 -20.40
C ALA A 135 13.95 0.41 -19.05
N ASP A 136 13.72 1.73 -18.96
CA ASP A 136 13.30 2.45 -17.76
C ASP A 136 11.82 2.30 -17.40
N ILE A 137 10.97 1.91 -18.36
CA ILE A 137 9.52 1.73 -18.11
C ILE A 137 9.12 0.27 -17.81
N GLY A 138 10.08 -0.65 -17.87
CA GLY A 138 9.92 -2.04 -17.47
C GLY A 138 9.26 -2.93 -18.53
N VAL A 139 8.93 -4.15 -18.12
CA VAL A 139 8.36 -5.19 -18.98
C VAL A 139 6.83 -5.08 -18.94
N PRO A 140 6.14 -5.06 -20.10
CA PRO A 140 4.68 -5.02 -20.15
C PRO A 140 4.02 -6.20 -19.42
N VAL A 141 2.85 -5.97 -18.84
CA VAL A 141 2.07 -7.01 -18.14
C VAL A 141 1.77 -8.22 -19.04
N GLY A 142 1.55 -8.00 -20.32
CA GLY A 142 1.29 -9.07 -21.30
C GLY A 142 2.44 -10.07 -21.42
N ALA A 143 3.70 -9.62 -21.30
CA ALA A 143 4.86 -10.52 -21.32
C ALA A 143 4.93 -11.38 -20.04
N ALA A 144 4.57 -10.82 -18.88
CA ALA A 144 4.47 -11.58 -17.63
C ALA A 144 3.36 -12.64 -17.71
N LEU A 145 2.20 -12.30 -18.27
CA LEU A 145 1.10 -13.24 -18.50
C LEU A 145 1.52 -14.37 -19.46
N ALA A 146 2.26 -14.04 -20.52
CA ALA A 146 2.78 -15.05 -21.46
C ALA A 146 3.73 -16.03 -20.78
N GLN A 147 4.63 -15.56 -19.92
CA GLN A 147 5.53 -16.42 -19.16
C GLN A 147 4.78 -17.36 -18.20
N VAL A 148 3.80 -16.83 -17.47
CA VAL A 148 2.95 -17.63 -16.57
C VAL A 148 2.10 -18.63 -17.35
N ALA A 149 1.56 -18.24 -18.51
CA ALA A 149 0.80 -19.15 -19.38
C ALA A 149 1.68 -20.29 -19.91
N ALA A 150 2.91 -20.00 -20.34
CA ALA A 150 3.87 -20.99 -20.81
C ALA A 150 4.30 -21.96 -19.68
N ALA A 151 4.45 -21.46 -18.46
CA ALA A 151 4.73 -22.27 -17.28
C ALA A 151 3.54 -23.14 -16.84
N GLY A 152 2.31 -22.86 -17.30
CA GLY A 152 1.09 -23.56 -16.93
C GLY A 152 0.60 -23.29 -15.50
N ARG A 153 1.44 -22.68 -14.65
CA ARG A 153 1.16 -22.41 -13.24
C ARG A 153 1.87 -21.13 -12.81
N GLY A 154 1.16 -20.20 -12.15
CA GLY A 154 1.73 -18.97 -11.65
C GLY A 154 0.74 -17.87 -11.36
N ILE A 155 1.24 -16.74 -10.91
CA ILE A 155 0.44 -15.58 -10.52
C ILE A 155 1.08 -14.31 -11.06
N VAL A 156 0.28 -13.45 -11.68
CA VAL A 156 0.64 -12.06 -11.97
C VAL A 156 -0.20 -11.16 -11.09
N VAL A 157 0.45 -10.45 -10.17
CA VAL A 157 -0.20 -9.44 -9.32
C VAL A 157 -0.03 -8.08 -9.98
N VAL A 158 -1.13 -7.42 -10.30
CA VAL A 158 -1.14 -6.07 -10.88
C VAL A 158 -1.53 -5.07 -9.80
N VAL A 159 -0.54 -4.29 -9.38
CA VAL A 159 -0.74 -3.17 -8.46
C VAL A 159 -1.14 -1.96 -9.30
N ASN A 160 -2.36 -1.50 -9.11
CA ASN A 160 -2.86 -0.31 -9.82
C ASN A 160 -2.60 0.92 -8.95
N GLU A 161 -1.55 1.63 -9.27
CA GLU A 161 -1.17 2.90 -8.68
C GLU A 161 -1.11 3.93 -9.81
N PRO A 162 -2.20 4.68 -10.05
CA PRO A 162 -2.23 5.61 -11.17
C PRO A 162 -1.21 6.71 -10.96
N ALA A 163 -0.19 6.74 -11.82
CA ALA A 163 0.79 7.82 -11.85
C ALA A 163 0.09 9.13 -12.22
N GLY A 164 0.32 10.17 -11.43
CA GLY A 164 -0.17 11.51 -11.77
C GLY A 164 0.39 12.00 -13.13
N ALA A 165 -0.33 12.91 -13.78
CA ALA A 165 0.03 13.41 -15.11
C ALA A 165 1.47 13.93 -15.19
N GLU A 166 1.95 14.63 -14.17
CA GLU A 166 3.33 15.17 -14.12
C GLU A 166 4.39 14.06 -14.09
N VAL A 167 4.13 12.95 -13.40
CA VAL A 167 5.04 11.80 -13.36
C VAL A 167 5.12 11.14 -14.73
N LEU A 168 3.99 11.00 -15.42
CA LEU A 168 3.96 10.45 -16.78
C LEU A 168 4.68 11.36 -17.77
N LEU A 169 4.45 12.68 -17.67
CA LEU A 169 5.13 13.67 -18.52
C LEU A 169 6.64 13.69 -18.29
N ALA A 170 7.09 13.59 -17.02
CA ALA A 170 8.51 13.51 -16.72
C ALA A 170 9.15 12.28 -17.40
N ARG A 171 8.53 11.10 -17.29
CA ARG A 171 9.01 9.87 -17.93
C ARG A 171 9.02 9.93 -19.48
N LEU A 172 8.17 10.73 -20.09
CA LEU A 172 8.16 10.91 -21.53
C LEU A 172 9.27 11.84 -22.02
N ARG A 173 9.83 12.71 -21.16
CA ARG A 173 10.90 13.66 -21.50
C ARG A 173 12.30 13.07 -21.38
N GLU A 174 12.45 11.97 -20.66
CA GLU A 174 13.68 11.19 -20.55
C GLU A 174 13.87 10.27 -21.76
#